data_77a03aaccad6a03d37fc10ff75fc2f74
#
_entry.id   77a03aaccad6a03d37fc10ff75fc2f74
#
_cell.length_a   1.000
_cell.length_b   1.000
_cell.length_c   1.000
_cell.angle_alpha   90.00
_cell.angle_beta   90.00
_cell.angle_gamma   90.00
#
_symmetry.space_group_name_H-M   'P 1'
#
loop_
_entity.id
_entity.type
_entity.pdbx_description
1 polymer ?
#
loop_
_entity_poly.entity_id
_entity_poly.type
_entity_poly.pdbx_seq_one_letter_code
_entity_poly.pdbx_strand_id
1 'polypeptide(L)'
;KSFHMNSVVRQLWEQNTDVVMVDTGNSYEGLCEYVGGKYISYTEENPITMNPFRIQREELNVEKIGFLKNLIMLIWKGSNGEVSKTEDRLIEQVITEYYEAYFVGFNGYSASQRDALHKKFLIETATQGSATDTNEEVEARINKRIKEMEDRRKALKVKELSFNSFYEYSTQR
;
A
#
# COMPACT_ATOMS: atom_id res chain seq x y z
N LYS A 1 -34.42 20.66 -8.68
CA LYS A 1 -32.98 20.84 -8.33
C LYS A 1 -32.06 20.28 -9.41
N SER A 2 -32.28 19.06 -9.90
CA SER A 2 -31.41 18.40 -10.89
C SER A 2 -31.30 19.16 -12.22
N PHE A 3 -32.38 19.72 -12.74
CA PHE A 3 -32.37 20.50 -13.99
C PHE A 3 -31.43 21.72 -13.92
N HIS A 4 -31.46 22.46 -12.83
CA HIS A 4 -30.57 23.61 -12.65
C HIS A 4 -29.10 23.17 -12.56
N MET A 5 -28.82 22.09 -11.80
CA MET A 5 -27.47 21.57 -11.69
C MET A 5 -26.94 21.03 -13.01
N ASN A 6 -27.77 20.37 -13.81
CA ASN A 6 -27.38 19.95 -15.17
C ASN A 6 -26.93 21.15 -16.03
N SER A 7 -27.60 22.29 -15.93
CA SER A 7 -27.20 23.51 -16.64
C SER A 7 -25.86 24.06 -16.14
N VAL A 8 -25.63 24.06 -14.83
CA VAL A 8 -24.34 24.49 -14.23
C VAL A 8 -23.21 23.60 -14.65
N VAL A 9 -23.40 22.27 -14.52
CA VAL A 9 -22.38 21.26 -14.91
C VAL A 9 -22.01 21.37 -16.38
N ARG A 10 -23.01 21.54 -17.25
CA ARG A 10 -22.77 21.75 -18.68
C ARG A 10 -21.95 23.01 -18.94
N GLN A 11 -22.25 24.13 -18.27
CA GLN A 11 -21.50 25.38 -18.43
C GLN A 11 -20.05 25.25 -17.95
N LEU A 12 -19.80 24.51 -16.87
CA LEU A 12 -18.45 24.23 -16.40
C LEU A 12 -17.67 23.36 -17.38
N TRP A 13 -18.31 22.32 -17.94
CA TRP A 13 -17.72 21.48 -18.96
C TRP A 13 -17.37 22.26 -20.23
N GLU A 14 -18.27 23.14 -20.70
CA GLU A 14 -18.03 24.03 -21.86
C GLU A 14 -16.85 24.98 -21.64
N GLN A 15 -16.43 25.22 -20.38
CA GLN A 15 -15.24 25.98 -19.99
C GLN A 15 -13.98 25.12 -19.83
N ASN A 16 -13.97 23.88 -20.33
CA ASN A 16 -12.90 22.90 -20.18
C ASN A 16 -12.58 22.55 -18.72
N THR A 17 -13.58 22.54 -17.84
CA THR A 17 -13.42 22.10 -16.45
C THR A 17 -13.69 20.61 -16.36
N ASP A 18 -12.77 19.85 -15.72
CA ASP A 18 -13.01 18.46 -15.37
C ASP A 18 -14.09 18.37 -14.30
N VAL A 19 -15.14 17.58 -14.57
CA VAL A 19 -16.26 17.42 -13.65
C VAL A 19 -16.38 15.98 -13.19
N VAL A 20 -16.36 15.79 -11.89
CA VAL A 20 -16.64 14.51 -11.23
C VAL A 20 -17.89 14.65 -10.39
N MET A 21 -18.85 13.75 -10.58
CA MET A 21 -20.14 13.80 -9.88
C MET A 21 -20.46 12.47 -9.21
N VAL A 22 -21.04 12.55 -8.02
CA VAL A 22 -21.64 11.42 -7.32
C VAL A 22 -23.14 11.70 -7.22
N ASP A 23 -23.95 10.84 -7.81
CA ASP A 23 -25.40 10.96 -7.87
C ASP A 23 -26.08 9.70 -7.33
N THR A 24 -27.11 9.87 -6.53
CA THR A 24 -27.90 8.77 -5.96
C THR A 24 -29.19 8.48 -6.72
N GLY A 25 -29.51 9.26 -7.76
CA GLY A 25 -30.81 9.23 -8.43
C GLY A 25 -30.77 9.14 -9.95
N ASN A 26 -29.63 8.82 -10.56
CA ASN A 26 -29.43 8.68 -12.02
C ASN A 26 -29.85 9.93 -12.82
N SER A 27 -29.84 11.12 -12.19
CA SER A 27 -30.32 12.36 -12.79
C SER A 27 -29.38 12.95 -13.83
N TYR A 28 -28.14 12.48 -13.88
CA TYR A 28 -27.07 13.04 -14.70
C TYR A 28 -26.55 12.08 -15.79
N GLU A 29 -27.16 10.90 -15.92
CA GLU A 29 -26.78 9.91 -16.93
C GLU A 29 -26.84 10.50 -18.35
N GLY A 30 -27.96 11.10 -18.73
CA GLY A 30 -28.11 11.70 -20.05
C GLY A 30 -27.18 12.88 -20.30
N LEU A 31 -26.80 13.67 -19.27
CA LEU A 31 -25.79 14.71 -19.43
C LEU A 31 -24.40 14.09 -19.62
N CYS A 32 -24.07 13.06 -18.85
CA CYS A 32 -22.81 12.35 -18.98
C CYS A 32 -22.62 11.76 -20.39
N GLU A 33 -23.65 11.11 -20.93
CA GLU A 33 -23.64 10.60 -22.29
C GLU A 33 -23.49 11.72 -23.34
N TYR A 34 -24.24 12.83 -23.17
CA TYR A 34 -24.20 13.97 -24.08
C TYR A 34 -22.80 14.58 -24.20
N VAL A 35 -22.06 14.68 -23.08
CA VAL A 35 -20.70 15.23 -23.06
C VAL A 35 -19.61 14.19 -23.35
N GLY A 36 -19.99 12.94 -23.64
CA GLY A 36 -19.03 11.85 -23.88
C GLY A 36 -18.27 11.41 -22.61
N GLY A 37 -18.86 11.65 -21.44
CA GLY A 37 -18.29 11.29 -20.16
C GLY A 37 -18.40 9.80 -19.85
N LYS A 38 -17.74 9.36 -18.78
CA LYS A 38 -17.82 7.98 -18.29
C LYS A 38 -18.84 7.90 -17.16
N TYR A 39 -19.97 7.26 -17.42
CA TYR A 39 -20.98 6.95 -16.42
C TYR A 39 -20.69 5.59 -15.77
N ILE A 40 -20.70 5.54 -14.43
CA ILE A 40 -20.47 4.33 -13.66
C ILE A 40 -21.63 4.17 -12.69
N SER A 41 -22.46 3.15 -12.88
CA SER A 41 -23.57 2.82 -11.97
C SER A 41 -23.19 1.69 -11.02
N TYR A 42 -23.61 1.83 -9.78
CA TYR A 42 -23.52 0.77 -8.77
C TYR A 42 -24.89 0.10 -8.62
N THR A 43 -24.92 -1.21 -8.79
CA THR A 43 -26.09 -2.04 -8.45
C THR A 43 -25.62 -3.25 -7.67
N GLU A 44 -26.50 -3.89 -6.90
CA GLU A 44 -26.15 -5.13 -6.16
C GLU A 44 -25.73 -6.24 -7.12
N GLU A 45 -26.31 -6.27 -8.33
CA GLU A 45 -25.99 -7.25 -9.37
C GLU A 45 -24.70 -6.93 -10.12
N ASN A 46 -24.32 -5.63 -10.17
CA ASN A 46 -23.11 -5.18 -10.84
C ASN A 46 -22.34 -4.20 -9.94
N PRO A 47 -21.64 -4.70 -8.90
CA PRO A 47 -20.89 -3.88 -7.98
C PRO A 47 -19.67 -3.25 -8.68
N ILE A 48 -19.37 -2.01 -8.33
CA ILE A 48 -18.14 -1.36 -8.75
C ILE A 48 -16.97 -2.03 -8.04
N THR A 49 -16.17 -2.78 -8.79
CA THR A 49 -14.94 -3.39 -8.28
C THR A 49 -13.76 -2.51 -8.64
N MET A 50 -13.10 -1.96 -7.64
CA MET A 50 -11.87 -1.21 -7.80
C MET A 50 -10.74 -1.92 -7.06
N ASN A 51 -9.63 -2.13 -7.74
CA ASN A 51 -8.42 -2.61 -7.09
C ASN A 51 -7.44 -1.43 -6.88
N PRO A 52 -7.39 -0.84 -5.67
CA PRO A 52 -6.56 0.32 -5.39
C PRO A 52 -5.06 0.01 -5.41
N PHE A 53 -4.68 -1.28 -5.31
CA PHE A 53 -3.29 -1.72 -5.37
C PHE A 53 -2.76 -1.82 -6.80
N ARG A 54 -3.64 -1.89 -7.80
CA ARG A 54 -3.23 -2.02 -9.21
C ARG A 54 -2.82 -0.65 -9.75
N ILE A 55 -1.52 -0.39 -9.72
CA ILE A 55 -0.91 0.85 -10.21
C ILE A 55 0.26 0.53 -11.13
N GLN A 56 0.65 1.48 -11.96
CA GLN A 56 1.89 1.44 -12.72
C GLN A 56 3.05 1.96 -11.87
N ARG A 57 4.28 1.65 -12.27
CA ARG A 57 5.47 2.06 -11.51
C ARG A 57 5.59 3.57 -11.38
N GLU A 58 5.21 4.29 -12.42
CA GLU A 58 5.26 5.75 -12.52
C GLU A 58 4.22 6.42 -11.60
N GLU A 59 3.15 5.71 -11.26
CA GLU A 59 2.09 6.17 -10.37
C GLU A 59 2.43 5.98 -8.88
N LEU A 60 3.50 5.23 -8.57
CA LEU A 60 3.94 5.00 -7.21
C LEU A 60 4.63 6.25 -6.66
N ASN A 61 3.86 7.13 -6.08
CA ASN A 61 4.30 8.36 -5.46
C ASN A 61 3.87 8.43 -3.98
N VAL A 62 4.31 9.47 -3.29
CA VAL A 62 4.01 9.69 -1.86
C VAL A 62 2.50 9.77 -1.59
N GLU A 63 1.74 10.39 -2.50
CA GLU A 63 0.29 10.52 -2.37
C GLU A 63 -0.40 9.16 -2.47
N LYS A 64 0.02 8.32 -3.42
CA LYS A 64 -0.54 6.98 -3.60
C LYS A 64 -0.22 6.06 -2.42
N ILE A 65 1.01 6.12 -1.91
CA ILE A 65 1.41 5.38 -0.70
C ILE A 65 0.58 5.87 0.49
N GLY A 66 0.42 7.18 0.66
CA GLY A 66 -0.41 7.77 1.71
C GLY A 66 -1.88 7.34 1.61
N PHE A 67 -2.45 7.32 0.40
CA PHE A 67 -3.81 6.82 0.16
C PHE A 67 -3.96 5.34 0.57
N LEU A 68 -3.06 4.47 0.11
CA LEU A 68 -3.10 3.04 0.43
C LEU A 68 -2.89 2.80 1.94
N LYS A 69 -2.01 3.55 2.58
CA LYS A 69 -1.79 3.52 4.03
C LYS A 69 -3.08 3.83 4.77
N ASN A 70 -3.74 4.94 4.43
CA ASN A 70 -5.00 5.33 5.05
C ASN A 70 -6.12 4.30 4.81
N LEU A 71 -6.18 3.71 3.61
CA LEU A 71 -7.14 2.65 3.29
C LEU A 71 -6.91 1.41 4.15
N ILE A 72 -5.67 0.94 4.28
CA ILE A 72 -5.31 -0.21 5.11
C ILE A 72 -5.64 0.06 6.58
N MET A 73 -5.31 1.26 7.07
CA MET A 73 -5.62 1.67 8.44
C MET A 73 -7.11 1.67 8.70
N LEU A 74 -7.90 2.19 7.76
CA LEU A 74 -9.36 2.22 7.86
C LEU A 74 -9.96 0.81 7.90
N ILE A 75 -9.45 -0.11 7.07
CA ILE A 75 -9.89 -1.52 7.05
C ILE A 75 -9.51 -2.22 8.35
N TRP A 76 -8.30 -1.97 8.87
CA TRP A 76 -7.78 -2.67 10.05
C TRP A 76 -8.37 -2.16 11.36
N LYS A 77 -8.45 -0.84 11.53
CA LYS A 77 -8.84 -0.20 12.81
C LYS A 77 -10.21 0.47 12.78
N GLY A 78 -10.82 0.60 11.60
CA GLY A 78 -12.06 1.36 11.41
C GLY A 78 -11.85 2.87 11.45
N SER A 79 -12.94 3.62 11.27
CA SER A 79 -12.91 5.10 11.17
C SER A 79 -12.48 5.82 12.45
N ASN A 80 -12.61 5.18 13.61
CA ASN A 80 -12.33 5.77 14.92
C ASN A 80 -11.08 5.16 15.59
N GLY A 81 -10.34 4.31 14.87
CA GLY A 81 -9.17 3.65 15.43
C GLY A 81 -7.97 4.59 15.57
N GLU A 82 -7.38 4.65 16.76
CA GLU A 82 -6.14 5.39 16.96
C GLU A 82 -4.96 4.65 16.32
N VAL A 83 -4.13 5.40 15.60
CA VAL A 83 -2.93 4.90 14.92
C VAL A 83 -1.70 5.49 15.59
N SER A 84 -0.82 4.65 16.09
CA SER A 84 0.47 5.09 16.62
C SER A 84 1.43 5.46 15.48
N LYS A 85 2.38 6.37 15.77
CA LYS A 85 3.43 6.76 14.81
C LYS A 85 4.28 5.57 14.33
N THR A 86 4.42 4.55 15.15
CA THR A 86 5.17 3.34 14.82
C THR A 86 4.41 2.49 13.81
N GLU A 87 3.11 2.30 14.01
CA GLU A 87 2.24 1.57 13.08
C GLU A 87 2.15 2.28 11.74
N ASP A 88 1.99 3.61 11.75
CA ASP A 88 1.94 4.44 10.54
C ASP A 88 3.20 4.24 9.67
N ARG A 89 4.39 4.33 10.28
CA ARG A 89 5.67 4.10 9.58
C ARG A 89 5.84 2.66 9.11
N LEU A 90 5.41 1.69 9.92
CA LEU A 90 5.53 0.28 9.58
C LEU A 90 4.70 -0.06 8.35
N ILE A 91 3.45 0.41 8.27
CA ILE A 91 2.58 0.15 7.11
C ILE A 91 3.13 0.83 5.86
N GLU A 92 3.60 2.07 5.96
CA GLU A 92 4.26 2.78 4.85
C GLU A 92 5.47 2.01 4.32
N GLN A 93 6.31 1.50 5.23
CA GLN A 93 7.45 0.67 4.87
C GLN A 93 7.02 -0.63 4.18
N VAL A 94 6.00 -1.33 4.70
CA VAL A 94 5.50 -2.58 4.11
C VAL A 94 4.91 -2.34 2.73
N ILE A 95 4.16 -1.25 2.52
CA ILE A 95 3.63 -0.88 1.20
C ILE A 95 4.79 -0.65 0.21
N THR A 96 5.79 0.13 0.60
CA THR A 96 6.95 0.42 -0.25
C THR A 96 7.68 -0.86 -0.63
N GLU A 97 7.97 -1.73 0.33
CA GLU A 97 8.65 -3.00 0.09
C GLU A 97 7.83 -3.97 -0.76
N TYR A 98 6.49 -3.96 -0.63
CA TYR A 98 5.58 -4.75 -1.45
C TYR A 98 5.67 -4.37 -2.93
N TYR A 99 5.65 -3.06 -3.24
CA TYR A 99 5.79 -2.59 -4.61
C TYR A 99 7.22 -2.78 -5.15
N GLU A 100 8.23 -2.60 -4.32
CA GLU A 100 9.62 -2.93 -4.69
C GLU A 100 9.76 -4.42 -5.05
N ALA A 101 9.15 -5.31 -4.25
CA ALA A 101 9.15 -6.75 -4.53
C ALA A 101 8.44 -7.10 -5.84
N TYR A 102 7.39 -6.35 -6.21
CA TYR A 102 6.67 -6.54 -7.47
C TYR A 102 7.43 -6.00 -8.67
N PHE A 103 7.90 -4.73 -8.61
CA PHE A 103 8.48 -4.05 -9.78
C PHE A 103 9.96 -4.35 -10.01
N VAL A 104 10.70 -4.62 -8.95
CA VAL A 104 12.17 -4.77 -9.00
C VAL A 104 12.61 -6.16 -8.54
N GLY A 105 11.92 -6.73 -7.56
CA GLY A 105 12.37 -7.89 -6.82
C GLY A 105 13.36 -7.50 -5.71
N PHE A 106 13.48 -8.37 -4.71
CA PHE A 106 14.41 -8.16 -3.62
C PHE A 106 15.82 -8.67 -4.01
N ASN A 107 16.78 -7.75 -4.12
CA ASN A 107 18.17 -8.06 -4.51
C ASN A 107 19.15 -8.18 -3.33
N GLY A 108 18.62 -8.23 -2.10
CA GLY A 108 19.41 -8.25 -0.85
C GLY A 108 19.39 -6.91 -0.13
N TYR A 109 19.84 -6.92 1.13
CA TYR A 109 19.97 -5.70 1.91
C TYR A 109 21.20 -4.90 1.47
N SER A 110 21.08 -3.57 1.43
CA SER A 110 22.24 -2.70 1.27
C SER A 110 23.17 -2.79 2.49
N ALA A 111 24.41 -2.33 2.35
CA ALA A 111 25.37 -2.32 3.46
C ALA A 111 24.81 -1.59 4.70
N SER A 112 24.19 -0.43 4.51
CA SER A 112 23.58 0.34 5.59
C SER A 112 22.42 -0.40 6.28
N GLN A 113 21.59 -1.13 5.51
CA GLN A 113 20.51 -1.95 6.08
C GLN A 113 21.04 -3.15 6.84
N ARG A 114 22.09 -3.81 6.33
CA ARG A 114 22.77 -4.91 7.04
C ARG A 114 23.36 -4.44 8.36
N ASP A 115 24.05 -3.29 8.37
CA ASP A 115 24.61 -2.70 9.59
C ASP A 115 23.54 -2.36 10.62
N ALA A 116 22.38 -1.82 10.17
CA ALA A 116 21.26 -1.53 11.04
C ALA A 116 20.66 -2.81 11.65
N LEU A 117 20.47 -3.86 10.85
CA LEU A 117 20.00 -5.17 11.31
C LEU A 117 20.98 -5.82 12.26
N HIS A 118 22.27 -5.75 11.94
CA HIS A 118 23.34 -6.26 12.80
C HIS A 118 23.32 -5.61 14.19
N LYS A 119 23.27 -4.26 14.25
CA LYS A 119 23.16 -3.52 15.50
C LYS A 119 21.91 -3.90 16.28
N LYS A 120 20.76 -4.04 15.61
CA LYS A 120 19.50 -4.45 16.23
C LYS A 120 19.62 -5.83 16.86
N PHE A 121 20.14 -6.82 16.13
CA PHE A 121 20.29 -8.18 16.61
C PHE A 121 21.35 -8.30 17.70
N LEU A 122 22.40 -7.50 17.66
CA LEU A 122 23.41 -7.43 18.70
C LEU A 122 22.77 -6.97 20.04
N ILE A 123 21.93 -5.94 20.01
CA ILE A 123 21.21 -5.45 21.19
C ILE A 123 20.22 -6.52 21.69
N GLU A 124 19.45 -7.15 20.83
CA GLU A 124 18.52 -8.22 21.19
C GLU A 124 19.25 -9.41 21.84
N THR A 125 20.39 -9.81 21.28
CA THR A 125 21.22 -10.92 21.79
C THR A 125 21.84 -10.56 23.15
N ALA A 126 22.31 -9.32 23.30
CA ALA A 126 22.85 -8.85 24.59
C ALA A 126 21.79 -8.81 25.70
N THR A 127 20.52 -8.57 25.34
CA THR A 127 19.40 -8.53 26.29
C THR A 127 18.89 -9.92 26.67
N GLN A 128 19.06 -10.92 25.79
CA GLN A 128 18.56 -12.29 25.97
C GLN A 128 19.67 -13.33 26.23
N GLY A 129 20.95 -12.92 26.11
CA GLY A 129 22.08 -13.81 26.08
C GLY A 129 22.44 -14.41 27.44
N SER A 130 22.80 -15.70 27.40
CA SER A 130 23.50 -16.39 28.47
C SER A 130 24.97 -15.91 28.50
N ALA A 131 25.52 -15.68 29.67
CA ALA A 131 26.87 -15.14 29.91
C ALA A 131 28.05 -16.01 29.37
N THR A 132 27.76 -17.04 28.57
CA THR A 132 28.72 -18.06 28.10
C THR A 132 29.03 -18.02 26.61
N ASP A 133 28.30 -17.22 25.81
CA ASP A 133 28.52 -17.16 24.35
C ASP A 133 29.79 -16.34 24.03
N THR A 134 30.65 -16.85 23.16
CA THR A 134 31.82 -16.11 22.66
C THR A 134 31.38 -15.06 21.62
N ASN A 135 32.14 -13.98 21.46
CA ASN A 135 31.85 -12.95 20.48
C ASN A 135 31.73 -13.51 19.04
N GLU A 136 32.53 -14.53 18.70
CA GLU A 136 32.50 -15.20 17.40
C GLU A 136 31.19 -15.98 17.18
N GLU A 137 30.67 -16.64 18.20
CA GLU A 137 29.40 -17.37 18.13
C GLU A 137 28.20 -16.41 17.99
N VAL A 138 28.23 -15.27 18.68
CA VAL A 138 27.22 -14.21 18.56
C VAL A 138 27.21 -13.65 17.15
N GLU A 139 28.36 -13.30 16.60
CA GLU A 139 28.50 -12.78 15.22
C GLU A 139 28.02 -13.80 14.18
N ALA A 140 28.41 -15.07 14.31
CA ALA A 140 27.96 -16.13 13.40
C ALA A 140 26.41 -16.29 13.43
N ARG A 141 25.80 -16.20 14.62
CA ARG A 141 24.34 -16.28 14.82
C ARG A 141 23.62 -15.11 14.16
N ILE A 142 24.13 -13.89 14.35
CA ILE A 142 23.57 -12.67 13.74
C ILE A 142 23.66 -12.76 12.21
N ASN A 143 24.81 -13.10 11.67
CA ASN A 143 25.00 -13.21 10.22
C ASN A 143 24.11 -14.31 9.61
N LYS A 144 23.96 -15.44 10.28
CA LYS A 144 23.03 -16.50 9.85
C LYS A 144 21.58 -15.98 9.82
N ARG A 145 21.15 -15.27 10.86
CA ARG A 145 19.79 -14.71 10.95
C ARG A 145 19.52 -13.69 9.85
N ILE A 146 20.48 -12.80 9.55
CA ILE A 146 20.37 -11.83 8.45
C ILE A 146 20.23 -12.55 7.11
N LYS A 147 21.03 -13.58 6.88
CA LYS A 147 20.96 -14.39 5.65
C LYS A 147 19.63 -15.11 5.50
N GLU A 148 19.12 -15.71 6.57
CA GLU A 148 17.80 -16.36 6.56
C GLU A 148 16.67 -15.36 6.23
N MET A 149 16.76 -14.14 6.76
CA MET A 149 15.81 -13.07 6.41
C MET A 149 15.92 -12.66 4.94
N GLU A 150 17.13 -12.54 4.39
CA GLU A 150 17.33 -12.27 2.97
C GLU A 150 16.75 -13.37 2.08
N ASP A 151 16.98 -14.62 2.43
CA ASP A 151 16.50 -15.77 1.67
C ASP A 151 14.96 -15.86 1.71
N ARG A 152 14.34 -15.58 2.87
CA ARG A 152 12.88 -15.48 2.99
C ARG A 152 12.34 -14.37 2.10
N ARG A 153 12.91 -13.17 2.15
CA ARG A 153 12.46 -12.04 1.30
C ARG A 153 12.64 -12.29 -0.20
N LYS A 154 13.72 -12.97 -0.61
CA LYS A 154 13.91 -13.38 -2.00
C LYS A 154 12.87 -14.39 -2.47
N ALA A 155 12.38 -15.23 -1.56
CA ALA A 155 11.33 -16.21 -1.87
C ALA A 155 9.94 -15.55 -2.00
N LEU A 156 9.71 -14.39 -1.38
CA LEU A 156 8.46 -13.65 -1.45
C LEU A 156 8.33 -12.94 -2.81
N LYS A 157 7.65 -13.60 -3.75
CA LYS A 157 7.36 -13.03 -5.07
C LYS A 157 5.92 -12.56 -5.14
N VAL A 158 5.73 -11.27 -5.34
CA VAL A 158 4.42 -10.70 -5.64
C VAL A 158 4.13 -10.94 -7.13
N LYS A 159 3.11 -11.75 -7.43
CA LYS A 159 2.74 -12.09 -8.82
C LYS A 159 1.73 -11.11 -9.41
N GLU A 160 0.86 -10.58 -8.59
CA GLU A 160 -0.18 -9.63 -8.97
C GLU A 160 -0.36 -8.57 -7.88
N LEU A 161 -0.80 -7.39 -8.28
CA LEU A 161 -1.10 -6.32 -7.34
C LEU A 161 -2.56 -6.41 -6.91
N SER A 162 -2.79 -6.85 -5.67
CA SER A 162 -4.11 -6.95 -5.06
C SER A 162 -4.04 -6.81 -3.54
N PHE A 163 -5.18 -6.57 -2.88
CA PHE A 163 -5.24 -6.55 -1.43
C PHE A 163 -4.83 -7.92 -0.83
N ASN A 164 -5.28 -9.01 -1.45
CA ASN A 164 -4.94 -10.37 -0.98
C ASN A 164 -3.44 -10.63 -1.05
N SER A 165 -2.80 -10.32 -2.18
CA SER A 165 -1.35 -10.49 -2.33
C SER A 165 -0.55 -9.58 -1.40
N PHE A 166 -1.04 -8.36 -1.11
CA PHE A 166 -0.47 -7.48 -0.09
C PHE A 166 -0.58 -8.09 1.31
N TYR A 167 -1.74 -8.63 1.66
CA TYR A 167 -1.94 -9.29 2.96
C TYR A 167 -1.02 -10.50 3.12
N GLU A 168 -0.94 -11.37 2.13
CA GLU A 168 -0.01 -12.52 2.13
C GLU A 168 1.44 -12.06 2.28
N TYR A 169 1.88 -11.05 1.51
CA TYR A 169 3.21 -10.49 1.62
C TYR A 169 3.50 -9.95 3.02
N SER A 170 2.56 -9.21 3.60
CA SER A 170 2.72 -8.59 4.92
C SER A 170 2.81 -9.62 6.07
N THR A 171 2.15 -10.77 5.93
CA THR A 171 2.14 -11.84 6.96
C THR A 171 3.35 -12.76 6.87
N GLN A 172 3.95 -12.90 5.69
CA GLN A 172 5.12 -13.77 5.45
C GLN A 172 6.46 -13.04 5.57
N ARG A 173 6.44 -11.70 5.63
CA ARG A 173 7.61 -10.84 5.81
C ARG A 173 8.17 -10.93 7.23
#